data_a1a30bcc45f9ef3eb5be31a4f0f5fc52
#
_entry.id   a1a30bcc45f9ef3eb5be31a4f0f5fc52
#
_cell.length_a   1.000
_cell.length_b   1.000
_cell.length_c   1.000
_cell.angle_alpha   90.00
_cell.angle_beta   90.00
_cell.angle_gamma   90.00
#
_symmetry.space_group_name_H-M   'P 1'
#
loop_
_entity.id
_entity.type
_entity.pdbx_description
1 polymer ?
#
loop_
_entity_poly.entity_id
_entity_poly.type
_entity_poly.pdbx_seq_one_letter_code
_entity_poly.pdbx_strand_id
1 'polypeptide(L)'
;WCGQKQILGCGVPVMPAFGLVDYCRVSCDVGLDWDDVWYMRLFHRERVSTKQAINNTVFRRQLNGRAYGSDPDVFFLREENCKLTVEQKRTLATVNALLGNVFLTSDMPSHYTDAQRAEYRRLRTLFEHATQVQVETENDRLSIRYLLDGTPQKLSFTPLLTE
;
A
#
# COMPACT_ATOMS: atom_id res chain seq x y z
N TRP A 1 -16.77 13.18 20.23
CA TRP A 1 -15.75 14.23 20.41
C TRP A 1 -15.26 14.78 19.06
N CYS A 2 -15.15 13.95 18.02
CA CYS A 2 -14.74 14.39 16.68
C CYS A 2 -15.88 14.97 15.82
N GLY A 3 -17.12 14.86 16.28
CA GLY A 3 -18.28 15.29 15.53
C GLY A 3 -18.44 14.54 14.21
N GLN A 4 -18.59 15.28 13.10
CA GLN A 4 -18.70 14.71 11.75
C GLN A 4 -17.34 14.60 11.02
N LYS A 5 -16.23 14.67 11.73
CA LYS A 5 -14.87 14.56 11.12
C LYS A 5 -14.52 13.10 10.92
N GLN A 6 -13.85 12.83 9.82
CA GLN A 6 -13.28 11.50 9.54
C GLN A 6 -12.09 11.21 10.46
N ILE A 7 -12.03 9.99 10.96
CA ILE A 7 -10.99 9.51 11.86
C ILE A 7 -10.16 8.46 11.14
N LEU A 8 -8.84 8.69 11.06
CA LEU A 8 -7.89 7.69 10.60
C LEU A 8 -7.13 7.15 11.83
N GLY A 9 -7.30 5.86 12.11
CA GLY A 9 -6.59 5.15 13.17
C GLY A 9 -5.20 4.72 12.69
N CYS A 10 -4.14 5.28 13.28
CA CYS A 10 -2.77 4.87 13.03
C CYS A 10 -2.16 4.32 14.31
N GLY A 11 -1.49 3.15 14.24
CA GLY A 11 -0.95 2.48 15.42
C GLY A 11 -1.99 1.92 16.39
N VAL A 12 -3.25 1.83 15.95
CA VAL A 12 -4.34 1.23 16.75
C VAL A 12 -4.46 -0.27 16.46
N PRO A 13 -4.92 -1.09 17.42
CA PRO A 13 -5.20 -2.49 17.15
C PRO A 13 -6.29 -2.64 16.08
N VAL A 14 -6.00 -3.44 15.06
CA VAL A 14 -6.83 -3.59 13.86
C VAL A 14 -8.26 -4.02 14.19
N MET A 15 -8.43 -5.06 15.00
CA MET A 15 -9.75 -5.61 15.33
C MET A 15 -10.59 -4.68 16.22
N PRO A 16 -10.06 -4.10 17.30
CA PRO A 16 -10.81 -3.15 18.11
C PRO A 16 -11.21 -1.86 17.39
N ALA A 17 -10.58 -1.54 16.26
CA ALA A 17 -10.91 -0.35 15.47
C ALA A 17 -12.20 -0.49 14.65
N PHE A 18 -12.77 -1.69 14.54
CA PHE A 18 -13.99 -1.95 13.74
C PHE A 18 -15.16 -1.09 14.23
N GLY A 19 -15.72 -0.30 13.33
CA GLY A 19 -16.85 0.60 13.60
C GLY A 19 -16.53 1.84 14.45
N LEU A 20 -15.25 2.03 14.82
CA LEU A 20 -14.81 3.18 15.61
C LEU A 20 -14.04 4.23 14.79
N VAL A 21 -13.49 3.85 13.65
CA VAL A 21 -12.73 4.72 12.77
C VAL A 21 -13.24 4.59 11.33
N ASP A 22 -13.11 5.65 10.54
CA ASP A 22 -13.48 5.67 9.12
C ASP A 22 -12.39 5.00 8.28
N TYR A 23 -11.14 5.21 8.66
CA TYR A 23 -9.94 4.62 8.02
C TYR A 23 -9.03 4.02 9.08
N CYS A 24 -8.29 2.98 8.72
CA CYS A 24 -7.31 2.36 9.61
C CYS A 24 -6.04 1.98 8.86
N ARG A 25 -4.89 2.32 9.44
CA ARG A 25 -3.60 1.82 8.98
C ARG A 25 -3.58 0.30 9.19
N VAL A 26 -3.45 -0.43 8.09
CA VAL A 26 -3.49 -1.90 8.09
C VAL A 26 -2.12 -2.55 8.12
N SER A 27 -1.07 -1.75 8.02
CA SER A 27 0.33 -2.20 7.95
C SER A 27 1.22 -1.52 8.98
N CYS A 28 2.45 -2.03 9.11
CA CYS A 28 3.55 -1.25 9.66
C CYS A 28 3.90 -0.09 8.73
N ASP A 29 4.75 0.80 9.19
CA ASP A 29 5.26 1.87 8.36
C ASP A 29 6.08 1.34 7.17
N VAL A 30 5.93 2.01 6.03
CA VAL A 30 6.75 1.77 4.84
C VAL A 30 8.16 2.30 5.08
N GLY A 31 9.17 1.46 4.80
CA GLY A 31 10.57 1.84 4.91
C GLY A 31 11.12 2.52 3.65
N LEU A 32 12.30 3.12 3.79
CA LEU A 32 13.04 3.70 2.67
C LEU A 32 13.87 2.65 1.89
N ASP A 33 13.83 1.40 2.34
CA ASP A 33 14.39 0.22 1.69
C ASP A 33 13.35 -0.90 1.59
N TRP A 34 13.72 -2.01 0.94
CA TRP A 34 12.77 -3.11 0.70
C TRP A 34 12.42 -3.91 1.93
N ASP A 35 13.43 -4.19 2.73
CA ASP A 35 13.27 -4.91 3.98
C ASP A 35 14.12 -4.25 5.05
N ASP A 36 13.79 -4.47 6.27
CA ASP A 36 14.52 -3.93 7.38
C ASP A 36 15.87 -4.61 7.58
N VAL A 37 16.67 -4.02 8.41
CA VAL A 37 17.98 -4.53 8.76
C VAL A 37 17.88 -5.81 9.60
N TRP A 38 18.80 -6.74 9.42
CA TRP A 38 18.80 -8.07 10.00
C TRP A 38 18.64 -8.10 11.55
N TYR A 39 19.17 -7.12 12.26
CA TYR A 39 19.09 -7.09 13.72
C TYR A 39 17.67 -6.82 14.25
N MET A 40 16.78 -6.23 13.45
CA MET A 40 15.39 -6.02 13.83
C MET A 40 14.63 -7.33 14.01
N ARG A 41 15.06 -8.39 13.34
CA ARG A 41 14.50 -9.74 13.49
C ARG A 41 14.75 -10.32 14.87
N LEU A 42 15.90 -9.99 15.48
CA LEU A 42 16.29 -10.51 16.78
C LEU A 42 15.50 -9.88 17.94
N PHE A 43 15.05 -8.66 17.80
CA PHE A 43 14.43 -7.91 18.89
C PHE A 43 12.90 -7.97 18.92
N HIS A 44 12.25 -8.63 17.97
CA HIS A 44 10.79 -8.77 17.86
C HIS A 44 10.01 -7.45 18.08
N ARG A 45 10.61 -6.33 17.73
CA ARG A 45 9.98 -5.02 17.85
C ARG A 45 9.14 -4.73 16.62
N GLU A 46 8.27 -3.73 16.75
CA GLU A 46 7.54 -3.17 15.62
C GLU A 46 8.52 -2.84 14.49
N ARG A 47 8.22 -3.34 13.31
CA ARG A 47 9.15 -3.43 12.21
C ARG A 47 8.74 -2.51 11.10
N VAL A 48 9.57 -1.53 10.80
CA VAL A 48 9.45 -0.73 9.57
C VAL A 48 9.96 -1.57 8.41
N SER A 49 9.06 -1.97 7.50
CA SER A 49 9.42 -2.84 6.38
C SER A 49 8.46 -2.64 5.22
N THR A 50 8.97 -2.16 4.08
CA THR A 50 8.17 -1.99 2.86
C THR A 50 7.54 -3.31 2.40
N LYS A 51 8.30 -4.40 2.47
CA LYS A 51 7.83 -5.73 2.14
C LYS A 51 6.66 -6.17 3.02
N GLN A 52 6.75 -5.98 4.33
CA GLN A 52 5.67 -6.33 5.26
C GLN A 52 4.46 -5.39 5.11
N ALA A 53 4.68 -4.13 4.79
CA ALA A 53 3.60 -3.19 4.52
C ALA A 53 2.76 -3.65 3.32
N ILE A 54 3.41 -4.06 2.23
CA ILE A 54 2.73 -4.62 1.06
C ILE A 54 2.00 -5.91 1.41
N ASN A 55 2.66 -6.85 2.12
CA ASN A 55 2.04 -8.11 2.55
C ASN A 55 0.79 -7.86 3.38
N ASN A 56 0.87 -6.99 4.39
CA ASN A 56 -0.28 -6.67 5.24
C ASN A 56 -1.42 -6.05 4.42
N THR A 57 -1.13 -5.14 3.49
CA THR A 57 -2.14 -4.54 2.61
C THR A 57 -2.84 -5.60 1.78
N VAL A 58 -2.08 -6.51 1.17
CA VAL A 58 -2.62 -7.59 0.34
C VAL A 58 -3.46 -8.58 1.15
N PHE A 59 -2.95 -9.07 2.29
CA PHE A 59 -3.62 -10.12 3.06
C PHE A 59 -4.74 -9.61 3.95
N ARG A 60 -4.75 -8.32 4.29
CA ARG A 60 -5.84 -7.67 5.04
C ARG A 60 -6.86 -6.94 4.15
N ARG A 61 -6.74 -7.03 2.82
CA ARG A 61 -7.63 -6.36 1.86
C ARG A 61 -9.12 -6.61 2.08
N GLN A 62 -9.48 -7.75 2.69
CA GLN A 62 -10.88 -8.09 2.97
C GLN A 62 -11.52 -7.17 4.01
N LEU A 63 -10.74 -6.44 4.80
CA LEU A 63 -11.21 -5.46 5.75
C LEU A 63 -11.61 -4.15 5.06
N ASN A 64 -11.03 -3.88 3.89
CA ASN A 64 -11.25 -2.65 3.13
C ASN A 64 -12.72 -2.49 2.71
N GLY A 65 -13.33 -1.39 3.10
CA GLY A 65 -14.72 -1.07 2.83
C GLY A 65 -15.75 -1.89 3.63
N ARG A 66 -15.31 -2.81 4.51
CA ARG A 66 -16.18 -3.61 5.39
C ARG A 66 -16.07 -3.22 6.84
N ALA A 67 -14.87 -3.09 7.33
CA ALA A 67 -14.59 -2.67 8.70
C ALA A 67 -14.27 -1.17 8.78
N TYR A 68 -13.55 -0.68 7.82
CA TYR A 68 -13.10 0.69 7.61
C TYR A 68 -12.47 0.81 6.21
N GLY A 69 -12.10 2.00 5.77
CA GLY A 69 -11.21 2.20 4.62
C GLY A 69 -9.77 1.86 5.00
N SER A 70 -9.11 1.00 4.23
CA SER A 70 -7.72 0.61 4.50
C SER A 70 -6.75 1.74 4.13
N ASP A 71 -5.87 2.07 5.07
CA ASP A 71 -4.69 2.91 4.85
C ASP A 71 -3.46 2.00 4.71
N PRO A 72 -2.91 1.85 3.51
CA PRO A 72 -1.73 1.03 3.26
C PRO A 72 -0.41 1.73 3.56
N ASP A 73 -0.44 2.96 4.12
CA ASP A 73 0.67 3.88 4.26
C ASP A 73 1.08 4.59 2.96
N VAL A 74 2.19 5.29 2.99
CA VAL A 74 2.70 6.10 1.89
C VAL A 74 3.38 5.26 0.81
N PHE A 75 3.51 5.84 -0.37
CA PHE A 75 4.42 5.35 -1.41
C PHE A 75 5.44 6.44 -1.77
N PHE A 76 6.47 6.06 -2.52
CA PHE A 76 7.54 6.94 -2.97
C PHE A 76 7.74 6.81 -4.47
N LEU A 77 7.94 7.94 -5.15
CA LEU A 77 8.44 8.02 -6.52
C LEU A 77 9.81 8.68 -6.59
N ARG A 78 10.21 9.41 -5.52
CA ARG A 78 11.53 10.06 -5.44
C ARG A 78 12.66 9.03 -5.50
N GLU A 79 13.82 9.46 -5.99
CA GLU A 79 15.06 8.69 -5.97
C GLU A 79 15.93 9.05 -4.76
N GLU A 80 15.87 10.30 -4.38
CA GLU A 80 16.64 10.83 -3.26
C GLU A 80 16.20 10.20 -1.93
N ASN A 81 17.20 9.80 -1.12
CA ASN A 81 16.99 9.17 0.18
C ASN A 81 16.02 7.96 0.15
N CYS A 82 16.01 7.20 -0.94
CA CYS A 82 15.19 6.01 -1.07
C CYS A 82 16.00 4.91 -1.77
N LYS A 83 16.15 3.77 -1.11
CA LYS A 83 16.92 2.62 -1.62
C LYS A 83 16.07 1.64 -2.43
N LEU A 84 14.75 1.87 -2.49
CA LEU A 84 13.85 1.04 -3.29
C LEU A 84 14.22 1.18 -4.78
N THR A 85 14.26 0.05 -5.47
CA THR A 85 14.37 0.05 -6.93
C THR A 85 13.11 0.63 -7.58
N VAL A 86 13.19 1.01 -8.84
CA VAL A 86 12.05 1.51 -9.61
C VAL A 86 10.89 0.51 -9.60
N GLU A 87 11.20 -0.78 -9.74
CA GLU A 87 10.20 -1.86 -9.72
C GLU A 87 9.55 -2.00 -8.35
N GLN A 88 10.33 -1.93 -7.26
CA GLN A 88 9.82 -1.99 -5.90
C GLN A 88 8.90 -0.80 -5.58
N LYS A 89 9.29 0.42 -5.97
CA LYS A 89 8.44 1.62 -5.84
C LYS A 89 7.13 1.46 -6.61
N ARG A 90 7.22 0.97 -7.84
CA ARG A 90 6.05 0.73 -8.68
C ARG A 90 5.12 -0.31 -8.09
N THR A 91 5.66 -1.41 -7.55
CA THR A 91 4.88 -2.45 -6.87
C THR A 91 4.16 -1.87 -5.65
N LEU A 92 4.88 -1.19 -4.75
CA LEU A 92 4.31 -0.54 -3.58
C LEU A 92 3.17 0.40 -3.96
N ALA A 93 3.45 1.36 -4.85
CA ALA A 93 2.49 2.39 -5.23
C ALA A 93 1.25 1.80 -5.95
N THR A 94 1.44 0.75 -6.77
CA THR A 94 0.32 0.10 -7.45
C THR A 94 -0.54 -0.72 -6.49
N VAL A 95 0.07 -1.43 -5.53
CA VAL A 95 -0.67 -2.14 -4.48
C VAL A 95 -1.48 -1.15 -3.63
N ASN A 96 -0.86 -0.04 -3.22
CA ASN A 96 -1.54 1.01 -2.46
C ASN A 96 -2.73 1.60 -3.24
N ALA A 97 -2.55 1.88 -4.54
CA ALA A 97 -3.61 2.42 -5.39
C ALA A 97 -4.78 1.43 -5.58
N LEU A 98 -4.51 0.13 -5.72
CA LEU A 98 -5.53 -0.88 -6.01
C LEU A 98 -6.24 -1.42 -4.77
N LEU A 99 -5.58 -1.46 -3.62
CA LEU A 99 -6.09 -2.13 -2.42
C LEU A 99 -6.33 -1.19 -1.23
N GLY A 100 -5.88 0.06 -1.32
CA GLY A 100 -6.12 1.08 -0.31
C GLY A 100 -7.37 1.92 -0.57
N ASN A 101 -7.85 2.59 0.47
CA ASN A 101 -8.87 3.66 0.39
C ASN A 101 -8.30 5.05 0.70
N VAL A 102 -7.01 5.10 0.97
CA VAL A 102 -6.24 6.33 1.16
C VAL A 102 -5.05 6.27 0.23
N PHE A 103 -4.77 7.35 -0.48
CA PHE A 103 -3.68 7.42 -1.44
C PHE A 103 -2.71 8.52 -1.02
N LEU A 104 -1.68 8.13 -0.28
CA LEU A 104 -0.73 9.04 0.37
C LEU A 104 0.67 8.86 -0.22
N THR A 105 1.39 9.96 -0.37
CA THR A 105 2.82 9.96 -0.69
C THR A 105 3.59 10.78 0.34
N SER A 106 4.80 10.34 0.65
CA SER A 106 5.76 11.09 1.47
C SER A 106 6.72 11.92 0.61
N ASP A 107 6.45 12.01 -0.68
CA ASP A 107 7.24 12.83 -1.59
C ASP A 107 6.73 14.28 -1.62
N MET A 108 7.56 15.17 -2.11
CA MET A 108 7.17 16.53 -2.46
C MET A 108 6.88 16.60 -3.98
N PRO A 109 5.60 16.58 -4.40
CA PRO A 109 5.25 16.47 -5.84
C PRO A 109 5.77 17.63 -6.71
N SER A 110 6.08 18.78 -6.10
CA SER A 110 6.71 19.92 -6.79
C SER A 110 8.10 19.58 -7.34
N HIS A 111 8.79 18.61 -6.74
CA HIS A 111 10.12 18.16 -7.15
C HIS A 111 10.11 17.01 -8.16
N TYR A 112 8.93 16.52 -8.53
CA TYR A 112 8.83 15.42 -9.47
C TYR A 112 9.34 15.80 -10.86
N THR A 113 10.11 14.89 -11.44
CA THR A 113 10.41 14.89 -12.87
C THR A 113 9.15 14.63 -13.70
N ASP A 114 9.20 14.88 -15.00
CA ASP A 114 8.06 14.62 -15.88
C ASP A 114 7.65 13.13 -15.90
N ALA A 115 8.63 12.23 -15.83
CA ALA A 115 8.40 10.79 -15.72
C ALA A 115 7.67 10.43 -14.41
N GLN A 116 8.10 10.98 -13.28
CA GLN A 116 7.45 10.78 -11.98
C GLN A 116 6.05 11.40 -11.95
N ARG A 117 5.83 12.54 -12.58
CA ARG A 117 4.49 13.14 -12.74
C ARG A 117 3.56 12.29 -13.60
N ALA A 118 4.09 11.67 -14.66
CA ALA A 118 3.32 10.75 -15.49
C ALA A 118 2.94 9.49 -14.70
N GLU A 119 3.87 8.92 -13.93
CA GLU A 119 3.61 7.76 -13.08
C GLU A 119 2.62 8.09 -11.96
N TYR A 120 2.74 9.24 -11.30
CA TYR A 120 1.77 9.70 -10.31
C TYR A 120 0.35 9.80 -10.89
N ARG A 121 0.20 10.37 -12.09
CA ARG A 121 -1.09 10.45 -12.78
C ARG A 121 -1.65 9.06 -13.10
N ARG A 122 -0.82 8.14 -13.58
CA ARG A 122 -1.20 6.74 -13.81
C ARG A 122 -1.71 6.07 -12.54
N LEU A 123 -0.98 6.21 -11.44
CA LEU A 123 -1.34 5.63 -10.14
C LEU A 123 -2.64 6.25 -9.60
N ARG A 124 -2.81 7.55 -9.75
CA ARG A 124 -4.04 8.24 -9.37
C ARG A 124 -5.24 7.74 -10.19
N THR A 125 -5.07 7.54 -11.50
CA THR A 125 -6.10 6.93 -12.34
C THR A 125 -6.45 5.51 -11.87
N LEU A 126 -5.47 4.70 -11.48
CA LEU A 126 -5.74 3.38 -10.89
C LEU A 126 -6.56 3.51 -9.61
N PHE A 127 -6.18 4.40 -8.72
CA PHE A 127 -6.88 4.60 -7.44
C PHE A 127 -8.33 5.07 -7.63
N GLU A 128 -8.57 5.96 -8.59
CA GLU A 128 -9.89 6.57 -8.83
C GLU A 128 -10.81 5.69 -9.69
N HIS A 129 -10.27 4.91 -10.63
CA HIS A 129 -11.06 4.25 -11.69
C HIS A 129 -10.94 2.72 -11.73
N ALA A 130 -10.00 2.11 -10.99
CA ALA A 130 -9.91 0.65 -10.97
C ALA A 130 -11.10 0.04 -10.22
N THR A 131 -11.72 -0.96 -10.84
CA THR A 131 -12.86 -1.69 -10.29
C THR A 131 -12.63 -3.20 -10.33
N GLN A 132 -13.46 -3.98 -9.63
CA GLN A 132 -13.41 -5.45 -9.60
C GLN A 132 -12.02 -5.99 -9.26
N VAL A 133 -11.34 -5.37 -8.29
CA VAL A 133 -9.99 -5.75 -7.89
C VAL A 133 -10.03 -7.11 -7.20
N GLN A 134 -9.33 -8.08 -7.77
CA GLN A 134 -9.22 -9.45 -7.27
C GLN A 134 -7.76 -9.82 -7.09
N VAL A 135 -7.44 -10.47 -5.98
CA VAL A 135 -6.09 -10.94 -5.69
C VAL A 135 -6.09 -12.46 -5.71
N GLU A 136 -5.24 -13.02 -6.53
CA GLU A 136 -5.03 -14.47 -6.67
C GLU A 136 -3.58 -14.81 -6.29
N THR A 137 -3.42 -15.95 -5.65
CA THR A 137 -2.10 -16.51 -5.34
C THR A 137 -1.95 -17.78 -6.16
N GLU A 138 -0.95 -17.85 -7.00
CA GLU A 138 -0.67 -19.00 -7.83
C GLU A 138 0.85 -19.26 -7.87
N ASN A 139 1.27 -20.46 -7.47
CA ASN A 139 2.66 -20.91 -7.51
C ASN A 139 3.66 -19.87 -6.97
N ASP A 140 3.46 -19.41 -5.76
CA ASP A 140 4.27 -18.37 -5.11
C ASP A 140 4.28 -16.99 -5.82
N ARG A 141 3.35 -16.74 -6.70
CA ARG A 141 3.13 -15.40 -7.29
C ARG A 141 1.81 -14.84 -6.84
N LEU A 142 1.84 -13.56 -6.52
CA LEU A 142 0.64 -12.76 -6.33
C LEU A 142 0.27 -12.10 -7.65
N SER A 143 -0.99 -12.22 -8.01
CA SER A 143 -1.57 -11.54 -9.16
C SER A 143 -2.75 -10.70 -8.71
N ILE A 144 -2.77 -9.45 -9.11
CA ILE A 144 -3.92 -8.56 -8.92
C ILE A 144 -4.55 -8.35 -10.29
N ARG A 145 -5.80 -8.81 -10.43
CA ARG A 145 -6.63 -8.54 -11.61
C ARG A 145 -7.58 -7.39 -11.27
N TYR A 146 -7.81 -6.53 -12.21
CA TYR A 146 -8.71 -5.40 -12.07
C TYR A 146 -9.24 -4.95 -13.43
N LEU A 147 -10.34 -4.21 -13.42
CA LEU A 147 -10.80 -3.49 -14.60
C LEU A 147 -10.38 -2.03 -14.49
N LEU A 148 -9.80 -1.49 -15.54
CA LEU A 148 -9.54 -0.07 -15.69
C LEU A 148 -10.33 0.44 -16.89
N ASP A 149 -11.28 1.31 -16.65
CA ASP A 149 -12.21 1.81 -17.67
C ASP A 149 -12.88 0.66 -18.48
N GLY A 150 -13.27 -0.41 -17.77
CA GLY A 150 -13.87 -1.61 -18.34
C GLY A 150 -12.89 -2.58 -19.02
N THR A 151 -11.61 -2.22 -19.12
CA THR A 151 -10.60 -3.07 -19.75
C THR A 151 -9.89 -3.94 -18.70
N PRO A 152 -9.86 -5.28 -18.86
CA PRO A 152 -9.16 -6.18 -17.95
C PRO A 152 -7.65 -5.93 -17.92
N GLN A 153 -7.11 -5.81 -16.73
CA GLN A 153 -5.68 -5.65 -16.48
C GLN A 153 -5.20 -6.69 -15.45
N LYS A 154 -3.92 -7.01 -15.49
CA LYS A 154 -3.28 -7.91 -14.54
C LYS A 154 -1.91 -7.36 -14.14
N LEU A 155 -1.67 -7.28 -12.85
CA LEU A 155 -0.36 -7.07 -12.26
C LEU A 155 0.09 -8.37 -11.60
N SER A 156 1.29 -8.83 -11.90
CA SER A 156 1.88 -10.00 -11.25
C SER A 156 3.22 -9.63 -10.67
N PHE A 157 3.47 -10.06 -9.45
CA PHE A 157 4.77 -9.87 -8.80
C PHE A 157 5.10 -11.11 -7.96
N THR A 158 6.39 -11.32 -7.76
CA THR A 158 6.86 -12.44 -6.94
C THR A 158 6.36 -12.25 -5.51
N PRO A 159 5.93 -13.32 -4.84
CA PRO A 159 5.41 -13.20 -3.48
C PRO A 159 6.43 -12.54 -2.60
N LEU A 160 5.87 -11.72 -1.75
CA LEU A 160 6.62 -11.00 -0.74
C LEU A 160 6.82 -11.87 0.50
N LEU A 161 6.17 -13.02 0.52
CA LEU A 161 6.34 -14.06 1.51
C LEU A 161 7.64 -14.81 1.20
N THR A 162 8.71 -14.43 1.82
CA THR A 162 9.84 -15.33 2.10
C THR A 162 9.92 -15.45 3.60
N GLU A 163 10.04 -16.68 4.01
CA GLU A 163 10.25 -17.14 5.38
C GLU A 163 11.20 -16.28 6.21
#